data_d2f475757b88f57fbe5f1873ef032888
#
_entry.id   d2f475757b88f57fbe5f1873ef032888
#
_cell.length_a   1.000
_cell.length_b   1.000
_cell.length_c   1.000
_cell.angle_alpha   90.00
_cell.angle_beta   90.00
_cell.angle_gamma   90.00
#
_symmetry.space_group_name_H-M   'P 1'
#
loop_
_entity.id
_entity.type
_entity.pdbx_description
1 polymer ?
#
loop_
_entity_poly.entity_id
_entity_poly.type
_entity_poly.pdbx_seq_one_letter_code
_entity_poly.pdbx_strand_id
1 'polypeptide(L)'
;VLEYLKFVADLKKIPKDKKASMIEEIMDMVKITDMKNRLIKNLSKGYRQRVGIAQAVLGYPEVIILDEPTVGLDPKQINEIRDLIKGLKQKHTVILSSHILSEVSAVCDYVLIISHGKLVASDTPENLGKLAAGSNNLNLLVKGQKDTIRAALEAVEGVKEVTVKKSPEEGVYAITVGTEENMD
;
A
#
# COMPACT_ATOMS: atom_id res chain seq x y z
N VAL A 1 13.91 23.20 -7.53
CA VAL A 1 12.79 22.38 -8.04
C VAL A 1 12.53 22.68 -9.50
N LEU A 2 12.26 23.93 -9.86
CA LEU A 2 11.94 24.34 -11.25
C LEU A 2 13.00 23.91 -12.26
N GLU A 3 14.29 24.14 -11.98
CA GLU A 3 15.40 23.75 -12.86
C GLU A 3 15.43 22.23 -13.09
N TYR A 4 15.18 21.45 -12.05
CA TYR A 4 15.10 20.00 -12.15
C TYR A 4 13.95 19.55 -13.07
N LEU A 5 12.75 20.12 -12.88
CA LEU A 5 11.61 19.79 -13.74
C LEU A 5 11.83 20.23 -15.20
N LYS A 6 12.50 21.37 -15.43
CA LYS A 6 12.94 21.78 -16.79
C LYS A 6 13.88 20.77 -17.41
N PHE A 7 14.87 20.31 -16.66
CA PHE A 7 15.81 19.27 -17.10
C PHE A 7 15.10 17.95 -17.46
N VAL A 8 14.17 17.50 -16.59
CA VAL A 8 13.37 16.30 -16.88
C VAL A 8 12.50 16.48 -18.12
N ALA A 9 11.90 17.67 -18.30
CA ALA A 9 11.10 17.98 -19.48
C ALA A 9 11.93 17.94 -20.77
N ASP A 10 13.20 18.36 -20.69
CA ASP A 10 14.15 18.26 -21.83
C ASP A 10 14.49 16.80 -22.14
N LEU A 11 14.75 15.97 -21.12
CA LEU A 11 15.01 14.54 -21.29
C LEU A 11 13.80 13.82 -21.92
N LYS A 12 12.59 14.19 -21.52
CA LYS A 12 11.34 13.65 -22.08
C LYS A 12 10.97 14.27 -23.45
N LYS A 13 11.81 15.15 -23.99
CA LYS A 13 11.62 15.82 -25.29
C LYS A 13 10.31 16.58 -25.40
N ILE A 14 9.84 17.18 -24.31
CA ILE A 14 8.63 18.00 -24.30
C ILE A 14 8.86 19.25 -25.16
N PRO A 15 7.96 19.59 -26.10
CA PRO A 15 8.08 20.77 -26.95
C PRO A 15 8.28 22.06 -26.15
N LYS A 16 9.14 22.93 -26.63
CA LYS A 16 9.55 24.17 -25.92
C LYS A 16 8.37 25.10 -25.63
N ASP A 17 7.42 25.18 -26.55
CA ASP A 17 6.20 25.97 -26.43
C ASP A 17 5.25 25.48 -25.34
N LYS A 18 5.25 24.19 -25.04
CA LYS A 18 4.39 23.57 -24.03
C LYS A 18 5.08 23.37 -22.66
N LYS A 19 6.42 23.44 -22.64
CA LYS A 19 7.20 23.10 -21.45
C LYS A 19 6.86 23.94 -20.23
N ALA A 20 6.78 25.26 -20.39
CA ALA A 20 6.58 26.17 -19.27
C ALA A 20 5.21 25.98 -18.63
N SER A 21 4.15 25.99 -19.45
CA SER A 21 2.76 25.81 -18.97
C SER A 21 2.53 24.45 -18.32
N MET A 22 3.09 23.38 -18.93
CA MET A 22 2.98 22.03 -18.38
C MET A 22 3.67 21.89 -17.02
N ILE A 23 4.86 22.47 -16.86
CA ILE A 23 5.58 22.44 -15.57
C ILE A 23 4.77 23.19 -14.52
N GLU A 24 4.21 24.37 -14.82
CA GLU A 24 3.40 25.13 -13.87
C GLU A 24 2.12 24.36 -13.46
N GLU A 25 1.40 23.78 -14.41
CA GLU A 25 0.21 22.98 -14.16
C GLU A 25 0.53 21.77 -13.26
N ILE A 26 1.63 21.06 -13.56
CA ILE A 26 2.01 19.89 -12.75
C ILE A 26 2.49 20.31 -11.36
N MET A 27 3.24 21.41 -11.22
CA MET A 27 3.66 21.92 -9.91
C MET A 27 2.45 22.29 -9.04
N ASP A 28 1.42 22.86 -9.64
CA ASP A 28 0.17 23.17 -8.94
C ASP A 28 -0.58 21.90 -8.55
N MET A 29 -0.74 20.95 -9.49
CA MET A 29 -1.38 19.66 -9.27
C MET A 29 -0.77 18.91 -8.08
N VAL A 30 0.56 18.85 -7.98
CA VAL A 30 1.24 18.17 -6.87
C VAL A 30 1.49 19.07 -5.66
N LYS A 31 1.02 20.34 -5.69
CA LYS A 31 1.11 21.33 -4.60
C LYS A 31 2.56 21.61 -4.16
N ILE A 32 3.42 21.99 -5.10
CA ILE A 32 4.84 22.38 -4.86
C ILE A 32 5.20 23.74 -5.46
N THR A 33 4.23 24.53 -5.88
CA THR A 33 4.45 25.83 -6.54
C THR A 33 5.22 26.81 -5.64
N ASP A 34 4.97 26.78 -4.34
CA ASP A 34 5.67 27.54 -3.31
C ASP A 34 7.16 27.15 -3.17
N MET A 35 7.53 25.93 -3.59
CA MET A 35 8.87 25.39 -3.49
C MET A 35 9.69 25.54 -4.80
N LYS A 36 9.15 26.18 -5.82
CA LYS A 36 9.77 26.20 -7.17
C LYS A 36 11.22 26.66 -7.21
N ASN A 37 11.59 27.62 -6.36
CA ASN A 37 12.95 28.19 -6.30
C ASN A 37 13.84 27.50 -5.23
N ARG A 38 13.32 26.52 -4.49
CA ARG A 38 14.10 25.81 -3.48
C ARG A 38 14.95 24.70 -4.09
N LEU A 39 16.10 24.45 -3.46
CA LEU A 39 16.93 23.27 -3.76
C LEU A 39 16.24 22.01 -3.23
N ILE A 40 16.18 20.96 -4.03
CA ILE A 40 15.52 19.70 -3.67
C ILE A 40 16.12 19.08 -2.40
N LYS A 41 17.45 19.20 -2.20
CA LYS A 41 18.12 18.71 -0.99
C LYS A 41 17.61 19.35 0.31
N ASN A 42 17.06 20.56 0.24
CA ASN A 42 16.55 21.32 1.38
C ASN A 42 15.04 21.12 1.61
N LEU A 43 14.38 20.25 0.83
CA LEU A 43 12.97 19.95 0.99
C LEU A 43 12.74 18.87 2.05
N SER A 44 11.58 18.91 2.71
CA SER A 44 11.10 17.79 3.52
C SER A 44 10.92 16.53 2.65
N LYS A 45 10.80 15.37 3.30
CA LYS A 45 10.58 14.10 2.59
C LYS A 45 9.29 14.16 1.75
N GLY A 46 8.20 14.69 2.28
CA GLY A 46 6.93 14.85 1.57
C GLY A 46 7.04 15.74 0.33
N TYR A 47 7.73 16.87 0.43
CA TYR A 47 7.97 17.70 -0.75
C TYR A 47 8.87 17.02 -1.78
N ARG A 48 9.90 16.27 -1.38
CA ARG A 48 10.72 15.49 -2.32
C ARG A 48 9.89 14.41 -3.03
N GLN A 49 8.98 13.76 -2.32
CA GLN A 49 8.06 12.77 -2.89
C GLN A 49 7.15 13.41 -3.95
N ARG A 50 6.60 14.60 -3.66
CA ARG A 50 5.79 15.36 -4.63
C ARG A 50 6.58 15.78 -5.87
N VAL A 51 7.85 16.17 -5.72
CA VAL A 51 8.75 16.43 -6.86
C VAL A 51 8.96 15.16 -7.70
N GLY A 52 9.12 14.00 -7.06
CA GLY A 52 9.22 12.71 -7.76
C GLY A 52 7.94 12.37 -8.54
N ILE A 53 6.77 12.61 -7.96
CA ILE A 53 5.49 12.42 -8.66
C ILE A 53 5.36 13.42 -9.82
N ALA A 54 5.73 14.70 -9.62
CA ALA A 54 5.75 15.69 -10.69
C ALA A 54 6.61 15.25 -11.88
N GLN A 55 7.80 14.72 -11.61
CA GLN A 55 8.68 14.13 -12.62
C GLN A 55 8.00 12.98 -13.38
N ALA A 56 7.30 12.09 -12.67
CA ALA A 56 6.60 10.96 -13.28
C ALA A 56 5.48 11.42 -14.22
N VAL A 57 4.69 12.41 -13.80
CA VAL A 57 3.53 12.95 -14.55
C VAL A 57 3.95 13.82 -15.76
N LEU A 58 5.13 14.45 -15.74
CA LEU A 58 5.61 15.28 -16.85
C LEU A 58 5.52 14.54 -18.19
N GLY A 59 4.86 15.18 -19.17
CA GLY A 59 4.58 14.61 -20.48
C GLY A 59 3.28 13.80 -20.54
N TYR A 60 2.52 13.70 -19.45
CA TYR A 60 1.24 12.98 -19.35
C TYR A 60 1.32 11.56 -19.92
N PRO A 61 2.20 10.69 -19.39
CA PRO A 61 2.34 9.32 -19.88
C PRO A 61 1.07 8.52 -19.60
N GLU A 62 0.76 7.54 -20.43
CA GLU A 62 -0.39 6.63 -20.21
C GLU A 62 -0.23 5.80 -18.93
N VAL A 63 1.01 5.43 -18.59
CA VAL A 63 1.34 4.62 -17.42
C VAL A 63 2.29 5.38 -16.52
N ILE A 64 1.97 5.45 -15.23
CA ILE A 64 2.80 6.03 -14.17
C ILE A 64 3.15 4.91 -13.18
N ILE A 65 4.45 4.78 -12.86
CA ILE A 65 4.94 3.81 -11.87
C ILE A 65 5.45 4.58 -10.65
N LEU A 66 4.92 4.27 -9.49
CA LEU A 66 5.29 4.87 -8.20
C LEU A 66 5.78 3.79 -7.26
N ASP A 67 7.05 3.86 -6.89
CA ASP A 67 7.64 2.92 -5.95
C ASP A 67 7.58 3.50 -4.52
N GLU A 68 6.86 2.81 -3.62
CA GLU A 68 6.67 3.15 -2.20
C GLU A 68 6.33 4.65 -1.98
N PRO A 69 5.28 5.21 -2.62
CA PRO A 69 5.06 6.66 -2.67
C PRO A 69 4.72 7.31 -1.32
N THR A 70 4.42 6.53 -0.29
CA THR A 70 3.98 6.99 1.04
C THR A 70 5.00 6.71 2.16
N VAL A 71 6.05 5.96 1.87
CA VAL A 71 7.03 5.51 2.88
C VAL A 71 7.69 6.68 3.61
N GLY A 72 7.56 6.65 4.94
CA GLY A 72 8.19 7.60 5.87
C GLY A 72 7.60 9.01 5.81
N LEU A 73 6.36 9.13 5.37
CA LEU A 73 5.53 10.33 5.50
C LEU A 73 4.70 10.25 6.78
N ASP A 74 4.31 11.41 7.28
CA ASP A 74 3.32 11.48 8.37
C ASP A 74 1.90 11.19 7.87
N PRO A 75 0.93 10.86 8.76
CA PRO A 75 -0.44 10.47 8.36
C PRO A 75 -1.16 11.51 7.50
N LYS A 76 -0.92 12.80 7.73
CA LYS A 76 -1.51 13.88 6.92
C LYS A 76 -0.96 13.85 5.50
N GLN A 77 0.36 13.76 5.35
CA GLN A 77 1.03 13.69 4.06
C GLN A 77 0.65 12.42 3.29
N ILE A 78 0.48 11.28 3.98
CA ILE A 78 0.00 10.04 3.37
C ILE A 78 -1.37 10.26 2.72
N ASN A 79 -2.31 10.87 3.43
CA ASN A 79 -3.64 11.15 2.88
C ASN A 79 -3.57 12.10 1.67
N GLU A 80 -2.74 13.13 1.73
CA GLU A 80 -2.55 14.06 0.61
C GLU A 80 -1.95 13.39 -0.64
N ILE A 81 -1.01 12.44 -0.47
CA ILE A 81 -0.45 11.65 -1.58
C ILE A 81 -1.49 10.67 -2.13
N ARG A 82 -2.30 10.03 -1.27
CA ARG A 82 -3.41 9.18 -1.71
C ARG A 82 -4.42 9.93 -2.58
N ASP A 83 -4.81 11.13 -2.16
CA ASP A 83 -5.75 11.97 -2.92
C ASP A 83 -5.14 12.38 -4.27
N LEU A 84 -3.84 12.70 -4.29
CA LEU A 84 -3.12 12.97 -5.53
C LEU A 84 -3.14 11.75 -6.47
N ILE A 85 -2.83 10.55 -5.97
CA ILE A 85 -2.86 9.31 -6.75
C ILE A 85 -4.27 9.04 -7.30
N LYS A 86 -5.31 9.23 -6.48
CA LYS A 86 -6.72 9.11 -6.92
C LYS A 86 -7.06 10.09 -8.06
N GLY A 87 -6.52 11.28 -8.03
CA GLY A 87 -6.66 12.25 -9.12
C GLY A 87 -5.95 11.80 -10.41
N LEU A 88 -4.75 11.25 -10.27
CA LEU A 88 -3.95 10.77 -11.41
C LEU A 88 -4.61 9.59 -12.14
N LYS A 89 -5.21 8.66 -11.42
CA LYS A 89 -5.83 7.46 -12.02
C LYS A 89 -7.03 7.76 -12.93
N GLN A 90 -7.57 8.96 -12.90
CA GLN A 90 -8.65 9.36 -13.82
C GLN A 90 -8.17 9.54 -15.27
N LYS A 91 -6.88 9.81 -15.46
CA LYS A 91 -6.27 10.08 -16.78
C LYS A 91 -5.11 9.15 -17.11
N HIS A 92 -4.63 8.38 -16.13
CA HIS A 92 -3.44 7.54 -16.23
C HIS A 92 -3.72 6.15 -15.65
N THR A 93 -3.04 5.13 -16.19
CA THR A 93 -2.89 3.87 -15.47
C THR A 93 -1.78 4.06 -14.44
N VAL A 94 -2.10 3.93 -13.14
CA VAL A 94 -1.11 4.09 -12.07
C VAL A 94 -0.78 2.73 -11.47
N ILE A 95 0.49 2.35 -11.53
CA ILE A 95 1.05 1.16 -10.86
C ILE A 95 1.80 1.68 -9.65
N LEU A 96 1.47 1.19 -8.46
CA LEU A 96 2.21 1.54 -7.25
C LEU A 96 2.65 0.29 -6.49
N SER A 97 3.85 0.35 -5.89
CA SER A 97 4.28 -0.63 -4.91
C SER A 97 3.98 -0.13 -3.49
N SER A 98 3.62 -1.03 -2.60
CA SER A 98 3.56 -0.78 -1.15
C SER A 98 3.61 -2.10 -0.40
N HIS A 99 4.17 -2.07 0.81
CA HIS A 99 4.13 -3.20 1.74
C HIS A 99 3.01 -3.04 2.78
N ILE A 100 2.19 -1.99 2.70
CA ILE A 100 1.10 -1.68 3.64
C ILE A 100 -0.24 -1.90 2.94
N LEU A 101 -0.91 -2.99 3.28
CA LEU A 101 -2.17 -3.40 2.64
C LEU A 101 -3.28 -2.33 2.76
N SER A 102 -3.41 -1.67 3.91
CA SER A 102 -4.40 -0.61 4.10
C SER A 102 -4.17 0.62 3.20
N GLU A 103 -2.93 0.89 2.79
CA GLU A 103 -2.62 1.96 1.85
C GLU A 103 -3.03 1.57 0.43
N VAL A 104 -2.71 0.33 0.04
CA VAL A 104 -3.09 -0.23 -1.26
C VAL A 104 -4.61 -0.27 -1.41
N SER A 105 -5.31 -0.79 -0.41
CA SER A 105 -6.78 -0.90 -0.42
C SER A 105 -7.49 0.46 -0.50
N ALA A 106 -6.85 1.53 -0.02
CA ALA A 106 -7.43 2.87 -0.04
C ALA A 106 -7.39 3.57 -1.42
N VAL A 107 -6.52 3.11 -2.34
CA VAL A 107 -6.27 3.80 -3.62
C VAL A 107 -6.32 2.90 -4.86
N CYS A 108 -6.08 1.60 -4.71
CA CYS A 108 -6.01 0.66 -5.83
C CYS A 108 -7.37 0.05 -6.14
N ASP A 109 -7.66 -0.14 -7.42
CA ASP A 109 -8.84 -0.87 -7.90
C ASP A 109 -8.53 -2.38 -8.01
N TYR A 110 -7.25 -2.73 -8.18
CA TYR A 110 -6.76 -4.10 -8.36
C TYR A 110 -5.39 -4.29 -7.69
N VAL A 111 -5.16 -5.44 -7.11
CA VAL A 111 -3.95 -5.73 -6.34
C VAL A 111 -3.28 -7.01 -6.86
N LEU A 112 -1.98 -6.95 -6.98
CA LEU A 112 -1.10 -8.08 -7.31
C LEU A 112 -0.22 -8.36 -6.09
N ILE A 113 -0.33 -9.55 -5.50
CA ILE A 113 0.53 -9.96 -4.39
C ILE A 113 1.67 -10.82 -4.92
N ILE A 114 2.90 -10.33 -4.73
CA ILE A 114 4.12 -11.00 -5.18
C ILE A 114 4.89 -11.51 -3.95
N SER A 115 5.27 -12.77 -3.98
CA SER A 115 6.13 -13.39 -2.95
C SER A 115 7.20 -14.24 -3.62
N HIS A 116 8.47 -14.05 -3.20
CA HIS A 116 9.63 -14.74 -3.76
C HIS A 116 9.68 -14.72 -5.31
N GLY A 117 9.36 -13.55 -5.90
CA GLY A 117 9.35 -13.36 -7.35
C GLY A 117 8.20 -14.05 -8.11
N LYS A 118 7.21 -14.60 -7.40
CA LYS A 118 6.02 -15.25 -7.99
C LYS A 118 4.76 -14.47 -7.62
N LEU A 119 3.83 -14.37 -8.58
CA LEU A 119 2.49 -13.87 -8.33
C LEU A 119 1.71 -14.92 -7.54
N VAL A 120 1.32 -14.58 -6.31
CA VAL A 120 0.61 -15.50 -5.39
C VAL A 120 -0.89 -15.23 -5.32
N ALA A 121 -1.31 -13.99 -5.53
CA ALA A 121 -2.72 -13.62 -5.61
C ALA A 121 -2.91 -12.38 -6.49
N SER A 122 -4.10 -12.26 -7.07
CA SER A 122 -4.43 -11.18 -8.01
C SER A 122 -5.95 -10.99 -8.02
N ASP A 123 -6.44 -9.93 -7.37
CA ASP A 123 -7.88 -9.63 -7.27
C ASP A 123 -8.10 -8.18 -6.78
N THR A 124 -9.37 -7.80 -6.63
CA THR A 124 -9.75 -6.55 -5.97
C THR A 124 -9.37 -6.57 -4.48
N PRO A 125 -9.12 -5.41 -3.85
CA PRO A 125 -8.85 -5.34 -2.41
C PRO A 125 -9.93 -6.01 -1.56
N GLU A 126 -11.19 -5.87 -1.95
CA GLU A 126 -12.34 -6.45 -1.24
C GLU A 126 -12.33 -7.99 -1.27
N ASN A 127 -12.06 -8.58 -2.46
CA ASN A 127 -12.00 -10.03 -2.60
C ASN A 127 -10.79 -10.61 -1.85
N LEU A 128 -9.63 -9.93 -1.93
CA LEU A 128 -8.44 -10.33 -1.16
C LEU A 128 -8.69 -10.23 0.35
N GLY A 129 -9.44 -9.21 0.80
CA GLY A 129 -9.88 -9.10 2.19
C GLY A 129 -10.75 -10.27 2.62
N LYS A 130 -11.73 -10.68 1.79
CA LYS A 130 -12.57 -11.87 2.05
C LYS A 130 -11.76 -13.16 2.06
N LEU A 131 -10.82 -13.34 1.13
CA LEU A 131 -9.91 -14.49 1.13
C LEU A 131 -9.03 -14.54 2.38
N ALA A 132 -8.58 -13.40 2.88
CA ALA A 132 -7.83 -13.30 4.13
C ALA A 132 -8.72 -13.52 5.36
N ALA A 133 -9.97 -13.02 5.34
CA ALA A 133 -10.96 -13.20 6.40
C ALA A 133 -11.54 -14.61 6.41
N GLY A 134 -11.66 -15.28 5.25
CA GLY A 134 -12.12 -16.67 5.15
C GLY A 134 -11.17 -17.70 5.77
N SER A 135 -10.01 -17.28 6.26
CA SER A 135 -9.13 -18.02 7.17
C SER A 135 -9.12 -17.34 8.55
N ASN A 136 -10.28 -17.17 9.19
CA ASN A 136 -10.37 -16.74 10.59
C ASN A 136 -9.79 -17.84 11.49
N ASN A 137 -8.46 -18.01 11.39
CA ASN A 137 -7.72 -18.92 12.24
C ASN A 137 -7.06 -18.15 13.37
N LEU A 138 -7.56 -18.33 14.58
CA LEU A 138 -6.91 -17.88 15.80
C LEU A 138 -5.76 -18.84 16.13
N ASN A 139 -4.54 -18.30 16.23
CA ASN A 139 -3.38 -19.06 16.68
C ASN A 139 -3.11 -18.74 18.16
N LEU A 140 -3.23 -19.75 19.00
CA LEU A 140 -3.10 -19.66 20.45
C LEU A 140 -1.92 -20.51 20.93
N LEU A 141 -1.21 -20.03 21.97
CA LEU A 141 -0.29 -20.85 22.76
C LEU A 141 -0.92 -21.06 24.13
N VAL A 142 -1.25 -22.30 24.44
CA VAL A 142 -1.99 -22.64 25.68
C VAL A 142 -1.21 -23.68 26.45
N LYS A 143 -1.03 -23.45 27.76
CA LYS A 143 -0.42 -24.40 28.67
C LYS A 143 -1.50 -25.23 29.38
N GLY A 144 -1.41 -26.56 29.33
CA GLY A 144 -2.36 -27.43 29.98
C GLY A 144 -2.39 -28.84 29.39
N GLN A 145 -3.46 -29.62 29.74
CA GLN A 145 -3.65 -30.94 29.15
C GLN A 145 -4.36 -30.83 27.79
N LYS A 146 -3.80 -31.52 26.78
CA LYS A 146 -4.26 -31.44 25.38
C LYS A 146 -5.76 -31.67 25.21
N ASP A 147 -6.30 -32.70 25.87
CA ASP A 147 -7.71 -33.10 25.69
C ASP A 147 -8.67 -32.12 26.36
N THR A 148 -8.28 -31.57 27.51
CA THR A 148 -9.06 -30.52 28.20
C THR A 148 -9.10 -29.23 27.41
N ILE A 149 -7.97 -28.81 26.85
CA ILE A 149 -7.87 -27.61 26.02
C ILE A 149 -8.74 -27.75 24.76
N ARG A 150 -8.65 -28.93 24.10
CA ARG A 150 -9.42 -29.20 22.89
C ARG A 150 -10.92 -29.18 23.16
N ALA A 151 -11.36 -29.87 24.20
CA ALA A 151 -12.77 -29.92 24.58
C ALA A 151 -13.34 -28.53 24.94
N ALA A 152 -12.56 -27.71 25.65
CA ALA A 152 -12.94 -26.35 26.01
C ALA A 152 -13.10 -25.45 24.78
N LEU A 153 -12.22 -25.57 23.76
CA LEU A 153 -12.28 -24.78 22.55
C LEU A 153 -13.40 -25.25 21.61
N GLU A 154 -13.62 -26.56 21.50
CA GLU A 154 -14.72 -27.12 20.69
C GLU A 154 -16.12 -26.80 21.28
N ALA A 155 -16.20 -26.46 22.54
CA ALA A 155 -17.45 -26.05 23.22
C ALA A 155 -17.80 -24.56 23.00
N VAL A 156 -16.90 -23.76 22.40
CA VAL A 156 -17.14 -22.33 22.14
C VAL A 156 -17.99 -22.18 20.88
N GLU A 157 -19.09 -21.45 21.00
CA GLU A 157 -19.98 -21.16 19.88
C GLU A 157 -19.20 -20.37 18.75
N GLY A 158 -19.37 -20.80 17.50
CA GLY A 158 -18.66 -20.20 16.35
C GLY A 158 -17.31 -20.84 16.01
N VAL A 159 -16.82 -21.82 16.77
CA VAL A 159 -15.63 -22.62 16.45
C VAL A 159 -16.00 -23.75 15.48
N LYS A 160 -15.32 -23.80 14.32
CA LYS A 160 -15.50 -24.85 13.29
C LYS A 160 -14.49 -25.98 13.40
N GLU A 161 -13.24 -25.61 13.66
CA GLU A 161 -12.13 -26.56 13.65
C GLU A 161 -11.09 -26.18 14.70
N VAL A 162 -10.56 -27.19 15.40
CA VAL A 162 -9.50 -27.02 16.40
C VAL A 162 -8.34 -27.95 16.05
N THR A 163 -7.22 -27.39 15.61
CA THR A 163 -5.98 -28.13 15.36
C THR A 163 -5.00 -27.88 16.50
N VAL A 164 -4.53 -28.95 17.16
CA VAL A 164 -3.59 -28.88 18.30
C VAL A 164 -2.25 -29.49 17.91
N LYS A 165 -1.16 -28.68 17.95
CA LYS A 165 0.22 -29.11 17.71
C LYS A 165 1.05 -28.97 18.99
N LYS A 166 2.02 -29.87 19.22
CA LYS A 166 2.98 -29.70 20.32
C LYS A 166 3.88 -28.49 20.07
N SER A 167 4.06 -27.64 21.07
CA SER A 167 5.10 -26.62 21.11
C SER A 167 6.45 -27.23 21.54
N PRO A 168 7.59 -26.60 21.22
CA PRO A 168 8.89 -27.00 21.78
C PRO A 168 8.96 -26.91 23.31
N GLU A 169 8.10 -26.10 23.92
CA GLU A 169 8.02 -25.91 25.37
C GLU A 169 7.13 -26.97 26.01
N GLU A 170 7.61 -27.60 27.09
CA GLU A 170 6.91 -28.71 27.76
C GLU A 170 5.60 -28.26 28.40
N GLY A 171 4.51 -28.99 28.09
CA GLY A 171 3.16 -28.67 28.56
C GLY A 171 2.46 -27.51 27.83
N VAL A 172 3.07 -26.94 26.78
CA VAL A 172 2.50 -25.89 25.93
C VAL A 172 2.10 -26.48 24.58
N TYR A 173 0.93 -26.07 24.09
CA TYR A 173 0.41 -26.46 22.79
C TYR A 173 0.16 -25.23 21.91
N ALA A 174 0.56 -25.32 20.66
CA ALA A 174 0.20 -24.36 19.61
C ALA A 174 -1.14 -24.83 19.01
N ILE A 175 -2.15 -23.99 19.08
CA ILE A 175 -3.50 -24.33 18.68
C ILE A 175 -3.94 -23.38 17.59
N THR A 176 -4.47 -23.93 16.52
CA THR A 176 -5.14 -23.16 15.45
C THR A 176 -6.64 -23.44 15.56
N VAL A 177 -7.42 -22.40 15.79
CA VAL A 177 -8.89 -22.45 15.89
C VAL A 177 -9.48 -21.78 14.66
N GLY A 178 -10.18 -22.53 13.83
CA GLY A 178 -10.99 -22.00 12.74
C GLY A 178 -12.35 -21.54 13.26
N THR A 179 -12.72 -20.27 12.96
CA THR A 179 -14.01 -19.69 13.41
C THR A 179 -14.93 -19.36 12.23
N GLU A 180 -16.23 -19.15 12.52
CA GLU A 180 -17.17 -18.58 11.52
C GLU A 180 -16.91 -17.10 11.29
N GLU A 181 -17.43 -16.59 10.11
CA GLU A 181 -17.23 -15.23 9.60
C GLU A 181 -17.90 -14.17 10.52
N ASN A 182 -17.96 -14.08 11.68
CA ASN A 182 -18.41 -13.00 12.59
C ASN A 182 -18.42 -13.49 14.06
N MET A 183 -17.25 -13.49 14.65
CA MET A 183 -17.18 -13.38 16.12
C MET A 183 -16.73 -11.94 16.44
N ASP A 184 -17.68 -11.04 16.71
CA ASP A 184 -17.45 -9.76 17.36
C ASP A 184 -17.09 -9.95 18.85
#